data_c7cd7f99824541b74158b4be01d05c55
#
_entry.id   c7cd7f99824541b74158b4be01d05c55
#
_cell.length_a   1.000
_cell.length_b   1.000
_cell.length_c   1.000
_cell.angle_alpha   90.00
_cell.angle_beta   90.00
_cell.angle_gamma   90.00
#
_symmetry.space_group_name_H-M   'P 1'
#
loop_
_entity.id
_entity.type
_entity.pdbx_description
1 polymer ?
#
loop_
_entity_poly.entity_id
_entity_poly.type
_entity_poly.pdbx_seq_one_letter_code
_entity_poly.pdbx_strand_id
1 'polypeptide(L)' 'MISYKPFFDTLARKNISEYELIFKQGISSNTIHRMKKGEAITTKTLDTLCFILDCSVSEIIEHDKTK' A
#
# COMPACT_ATOMS: atom_id res chain seq x y z
N MET A 1 9.62 -1.59 -13.12
CA MET A 1 9.04 -0.48 -12.33
C MET A 1 8.35 -1.01 -11.08
N ILE A 2 8.20 -0.19 -10.07
CA ILE A 2 7.55 -0.60 -8.83
C ILE A 2 6.04 -0.70 -9.06
N SER A 3 5.45 -1.78 -8.55
CA SER A 3 4.02 -2.03 -8.60
C SER A 3 3.48 -2.13 -7.19
N TYR A 4 2.28 -1.60 -6.96
CA TYR A 4 1.57 -1.70 -5.68
C TYR A 4 0.47 -2.76 -5.72
N LYS A 5 0.50 -3.62 -6.73
CA LYS A 5 -0.47 -4.72 -6.82
C LYS A 5 -0.49 -5.57 -5.54
N PRO A 6 0.66 -5.94 -4.95
CA PRO A 6 0.65 -6.70 -3.69
C PRO A 6 -0.11 -6.00 -2.57
N PHE A 7 -0.01 -4.66 -2.50
CA PHE A 7 -0.73 -3.88 -1.48
C PHE A 7 -2.24 -4.08 -1.59
N PHE A 8 -2.78 -3.92 -2.79
CA PHE A 8 -4.23 -4.06 -2.99
C PHE A 8 -4.68 -5.52 -2.80
N ASP A 9 -3.86 -6.48 -3.19
CA ASP A 9 -4.11 -7.90 -2.95
C ASP A 9 -4.14 -8.20 -1.43
N THR A 10 -3.22 -7.58 -0.69
CA THR A 10 -3.15 -7.74 0.77
C THR A 10 -4.40 -7.17 1.45
N LEU A 11 -4.86 -5.99 1.00
CA LEU A 11 -6.09 -5.40 1.52
C LEU A 11 -7.28 -6.34 1.30
N ALA A 12 -7.38 -6.90 0.11
CA ALA A 12 -8.47 -7.82 -0.23
C ALA A 12 -8.39 -9.09 0.63
N ARG A 13 -7.19 -9.65 0.77
CA ARG A 13 -6.98 -10.87 1.55
C ARG A 13 -7.31 -10.68 3.03
N LYS A 14 -6.97 -9.50 3.58
CA LYS A 14 -7.23 -9.18 4.98
C LYS A 14 -8.60 -8.57 5.21
N ASN A 15 -9.36 -8.37 4.15
CA ASN A 15 -10.68 -7.75 4.20
C ASN A 15 -10.65 -6.36 4.83
N ILE A 16 -9.66 -5.56 4.43
CA ILE A 16 -9.47 -4.19 4.90
C ILE A 16 -9.81 -3.25 3.76
N SER A 17 -10.68 -2.28 4.00
CA SER A 17 -11.04 -1.30 2.99
C SER A 17 -10.08 -0.10 3.02
N GLU A 18 -10.01 0.62 1.90
CA GLU A 18 -9.27 1.88 1.83
C GLU A 18 -9.86 2.90 2.81
N TYR A 19 -11.17 2.87 2.99
CA TYR A 19 -11.85 3.72 3.96
C TYR A 19 -11.30 3.52 5.37
N GLU A 20 -11.10 2.27 5.77
CA GLU A 20 -10.54 1.95 7.08
C GLU A 20 -9.12 2.51 7.23
N LEU A 21 -8.30 2.39 6.21
CA LEU A 21 -6.94 2.92 6.24
C LEU A 21 -6.94 4.43 6.41
N ILE A 22 -7.80 5.12 5.70
CA ILE A 22 -7.85 6.58 5.71
C ILE A 22 -8.45 7.11 7.01
N PHE A 23 -9.60 6.59 7.40
CA PHE A 23 -10.39 7.18 8.49
C PHE A 23 -10.12 6.56 9.86
N LYS A 24 -9.65 5.33 9.92
CA LYS A 24 -9.36 4.67 11.20
C LYS A 24 -7.87 4.61 11.49
N GLN A 25 -7.04 4.47 10.47
CA GLN A 25 -5.60 4.32 10.66
C GLN A 25 -4.83 5.61 10.35
N GLY A 26 -5.48 6.62 9.82
CA GLY A 26 -4.87 7.92 9.59
C GLY A 26 -3.97 7.99 8.34
N ILE A 27 -4.09 7.06 7.43
CA ILE A 27 -3.36 7.12 6.16
C ILE A 27 -4.00 8.17 5.27
N SER A 28 -3.18 9.03 4.67
CA SER A 28 -3.67 10.08 3.77
C SER A 28 -4.37 9.46 2.55
N SER A 29 -5.55 9.98 2.20
CA SER A 29 -6.24 9.57 0.98
C SER A 29 -5.38 9.85 -0.25
N ASN A 30 -4.56 10.89 -0.18
CA ASN A 30 -3.64 11.26 -1.26
C ASN A 30 -2.59 10.17 -1.48
N THR A 31 -2.11 9.56 -0.41
CA THR A 31 -1.16 8.45 -0.48
C THR A 31 -1.76 7.26 -1.24
N ILE A 32 -2.99 6.88 -0.88
CA ILE A 32 -3.69 5.79 -1.56
C ILE A 32 -3.90 6.12 -3.04
N HIS A 33 -4.30 7.35 -3.32
CA HIS A 33 -4.53 7.82 -4.68
C HIS A 33 -3.25 7.73 -5.53
N ARG A 34 -2.10 8.14 -4.97
CA ARG A 34 -0.81 8.02 -5.63
C ARG A 34 -0.44 6.57 -5.92
N MET A 35 -0.69 5.70 -4.97
CA MET A 35 -0.39 4.27 -5.13
C MET A 35 -1.22 3.68 -6.27
N LYS A 36 -2.48 4.10 -6.41
CA LYS A 36 -3.33 3.67 -7.52
C LYS A 36 -2.78 4.10 -8.87
N LYS A 37 -2.08 5.23 -8.90
CA LYS A 37 -1.45 5.76 -10.13
C LYS A 37 -0.06 5.21 -10.36
N GLY A 38 0.48 4.43 -9.44
CA GLY A 38 1.83 3.90 -9.55
C GLY A 38 2.91 4.91 -9.20
N GLU A 39 2.56 5.99 -8.51
CA GLU A 39 3.52 7.02 -8.11
C GLU A 39 4.30 6.61 -6.86
N ALA A 40 5.44 7.24 -6.66
CA ALA A 40 6.33 6.89 -5.55
C ALA A 40 5.73 7.23 -4.19
N ILE A 41 6.07 6.42 -3.19
CA ILE A 41 5.82 6.73 -1.79
C ILE A 41 7.17 6.69 -1.07
N THR A 42 7.22 7.32 0.10
CA THR A 42 8.45 7.29 0.89
C THR A 42 8.58 5.96 1.62
N THR A 43 9.81 5.60 1.98
CA THR A 43 10.04 4.40 2.78
C THR A 43 9.41 4.53 4.16
N LYS A 44 9.24 5.75 4.67
CA LYS A 44 8.52 5.98 5.93
C LYS A 44 7.06 5.58 5.81
N THR A 45 6.41 5.95 4.70
CA THR A 45 5.03 5.55 4.44
C THR A 45 4.93 4.04 4.30
N LEU A 46 5.88 3.44 3.60
CA LEU A 46 5.96 1.99 3.43
C LEU A 46 6.07 1.29 4.79
N ASP A 47 6.93 1.81 5.66
CA ASP A 47 7.10 1.27 7.02
C ASP A 47 5.78 1.34 7.79
N THR A 48 5.08 2.47 7.72
CA THR A 48 3.80 2.66 8.39
C THR A 48 2.76 1.65 7.89
N LEU A 49 2.70 1.44 6.57
CA LEU A 49 1.76 0.47 5.99
C LEU A 49 2.06 -0.95 6.44
N CYS A 50 3.33 -1.33 6.48
CA CYS A 50 3.73 -2.64 6.98
C CYS A 50 3.31 -2.83 8.43
N PHE A 51 3.47 -1.80 9.25
CA PHE A 51 3.08 -1.84 10.66
C PHE A 51 1.56 -2.01 10.81
N ILE A 52 0.79 -1.17 10.10
CA ILE A 52 -0.67 -1.17 10.20
C ILE A 52 -1.26 -2.50 9.71
N LEU A 53 -0.73 -3.02 8.60
CA LEU A 53 -1.24 -4.24 7.98
C LEU A 53 -0.60 -5.50 8.54
N ASP A 54 0.40 -5.35 9.41
CA ASP A 54 1.16 -6.46 9.98
C ASP A 54 1.65 -7.39 8.88
N CYS A 55 2.39 -6.83 7.94
CA CYS A 55 2.87 -7.56 6.77
C CYS A 55 4.29 -7.13 6.41
N SER A 56 4.91 -7.87 5.50
CA SER A 56 6.25 -7.56 5.02
C SER A 56 6.20 -6.58 3.85
N VAL A 57 7.36 -6.02 3.50
CA VAL A 57 7.49 -5.09 2.37
C VAL A 57 7.02 -5.73 1.08
N SER A 58 7.32 -7.02 0.87
CA SER A 58 6.93 -7.74 -0.35
C SER A 58 5.41 -7.89 -0.49
N GLU A 59 4.66 -7.67 0.57
CA GLU A 59 3.20 -7.69 0.54
C GLU A 59 2.61 -6.30 0.23
N ILE A 60 3.46 -5.31 0.06
CA ILE A 60 3.06 -3.93 -0.28
C ILE A 60 3.52 -3.57 -1.69
N ILE A 61 4.79 -3.84 -2.01
CA ILE A 61 5.39 -3.47 -3.29
C ILE A 61 6.11 -4.66 -3.91
N GLU A 62 6.29 -4.58 -5.23
CA GLU A 62 7.12 -5.52 -5.96
C GLU A 62 7.78 -4.79 -7.13
N HIS A 63 8.86 -5.35 -7.64
CA HIS A 63 9.48 -4.83 -8.85
C HIS A 63 8.95 -5.61 -10.04
N ASP A 64 8.28 -4.92 -10.95
CA ASP A 64 7.69 -5.52 -12.15
C ASP A 64 8.66 -5.32 -13.31
N LYS A 65 9.25 -6.41 -13.78
CA LYS A 65 10.25 -6.38 -14.85
C LYS A 65 9.65 -6.31 -16.24
N THR A 66 8.34 -6.49 -16.35
CA THR A 66 7.65 -6.47 -17.65
C THR A 66 7.28 -5.06 -18.10
N LYS A 67 7.51 -4.08 -17.26
CA LYS A 67 7.17 -2.68 -17.54
C LYS A 67 8.40 -1.81 -17.74
#